data_5e6bbeb7f6f5db3ccf4306c9c3ffd7c4
#
_entry.id   5e6bbeb7f6f5db3ccf4306c9c3ffd7c4
#
_cell.length_a   1.000
_cell.length_b   1.000
_cell.length_c   1.000
_cell.angle_alpha   90.00
_cell.angle_beta   90.00
_cell.angle_gamma   90.00
#
_symmetry.space_group_name_H-M   'P 1'
#
loop_
_entity.id
_entity.type
_entity.pdbx_description
1 polymer ?
#
loop_
_entity_poly.entity_id
_entity_poly.type
_entity_poly.pdbx_seq_one_letter_code
_entity_poly.pdbx_strand_id
1 'polypeptide(L)'
;MKSFRLIIKSFKNTKFRIVLYVLFSLIIAYLTTLIPVIIQYFLDVLLNQSVSNVIIEKIISIFSNKLSFIPAMCLLLLLVKFILTFITYLRTIIKNKIIQEFQFNIKQTLFYHIQNLTYQDFYKKSLADLVQNMADDVKDIVTFIDKQLTYILDIILILVFAIIQLSGLDIRLSSIMIVSAIIMILLSIWLFRKSRPIVKERIESRRKLYDKIDDNYSNMKFIKVNNLQEEEIKRFEEVNENNFLRNKKRILL
;
A
#
# COMPACT_ATOMS: atom_id res chain seq x y z
N MET A 1 16.52 -15.71 5.40
CA MET A 1 15.78 -16.73 4.64
C MET A 1 14.70 -17.46 5.44
N LYS A 2 14.84 -17.74 6.75
CA LYS A 2 13.81 -18.40 7.58
C LYS A 2 12.52 -17.56 7.70
N SER A 3 12.63 -16.24 7.88
CA SER A 3 11.48 -15.32 8.04
C SER A 3 10.58 -15.24 6.81
N PHE A 4 11.15 -15.22 5.59
CA PHE A 4 10.37 -15.20 4.34
C PHE A 4 9.59 -16.51 4.12
N ARG A 5 10.16 -17.64 4.51
CA ARG A 5 9.49 -18.93 4.45
C ARG A 5 8.30 -19.03 5.42
N LEU A 6 8.39 -18.38 6.60
CA LEU A 6 7.29 -18.27 7.55
C LEU A 6 6.11 -17.46 6.98
N ILE A 7 6.40 -16.33 6.35
CA ILE A 7 5.39 -15.49 5.69
C ILE A 7 4.66 -16.30 4.61
N ILE A 8 5.40 -16.97 3.72
CA ILE A 8 4.79 -17.80 2.66
C ILE A 8 3.96 -18.96 3.24
N LYS A 9 4.43 -19.59 4.31
CA LYS A 9 3.70 -20.70 4.97
C LYS A 9 2.37 -20.21 5.57
N SER A 10 2.32 -18.97 6.04
CA SER A 10 1.10 -18.37 6.60
C SER A 10 -0.01 -18.12 5.56
N PHE A 11 0.32 -18.16 4.25
CA PHE A 11 -0.64 -18.09 3.14
C PHE A 11 -1.09 -19.45 2.61
N LYS A 12 -0.74 -20.56 3.25
CA LYS A 12 -0.97 -21.91 2.70
C LYS A 12 -2.44 -22.22 2.39
N ASN A 13 -3.37 -21.74 3.22
CA ASN A 13 -4.80 -22.01 3.08
C ASN A 13 -5.54 -20.98 2.20
N THR A 14 -4.87 -19.90 1.77
CA THR A 14 -5.50 -18.79 1.05
C THR A 14 -5.20 -18.79 -0.45
N LYS A 15 -4.53 -19.80 -0.99
CA LYS A 15 -4.06 -19.82 -2.40
C LYS A 15 -5.17 -19.52 -3.41
N PHE A 16 -6.32 -20.19 -3.28
CA PHE A 16 -7.46 -19.97 -4.19
C PHE A 16 -7.96 -18.52 -4.14
N ARG A 17 -8.05 -17.94 -2.94
CA ARG A 17 -8.47 -16.53 -2.76
C ARG A 17 -7.45 -15.56 -3.33
N ILE A 18 -6.16 -15.87 -3.25
CA ILE A 18 -5.10 -15.04 -3.86
C ILE A 18 -5.23 -15.06 -5.39
N VAL A 19 -5.47 -16.21 -5.99
CA VAL A 19 -5.72 -16.33 -7.44
C VAL A 19 -6.94 -15.49 -7.85
N LEU A 20 -8.03 -15.61 -7.09
CA LEU A 20 -9.26 -14.84 -7.34
C LEU A 20 -9.04 -13.33 -7.17
N TYR A 21 -8.26 -12.93 -6.16
CA TYR A 21 -7.85 -11.54 -5.95
C TYR A 21 -7.07 -10.98 -7.14
N VAL A 22 -6.09 -11.74 -7.65
CA VAL A 22 -5.29 -11.35 -8.83
C VAL A 22 -6.16 -11.25 -10.07
N LEU A 23 -7.07 -12.19 -10.29
CA LEU A 23 -8.04 -12.16 -11.39
C LEU A 23 -8.90 -10.89 -11.34
N PHE A 24 -9.47 -10.55 -10.20
CA PHE A 24 -10.23 -9.30 -10.07
C PHE A 24 -9.36 -8.06 -10.26
N SER A 25 -8.11 -8.08 -9.80
CA SER A 25 -7.18 -6.97 -10.04
C SER A 25 -6.87 -6.77 -11.51
N LEU A 26 -6.72 -7.86 -12.29
CA LEU A 26 -6.58 -7.79 -13.76
C LEU A 26 -7.79 -7.16 -14.43
N ILE A 27 -9.00 -7.59 -14.06
CA ILE A 27 -10.25 -7.05 -14.60
C ILE A 27 -10.39 -5.55 -14.26
N ILE A 28 -10.10 -5.18 -13.00
CA ILE A 28 -10.16 -3.77 -12.57
C ILE A 28 -9.15 -2.92 -13.33
N ALA A 29 -7.92 -3.38 -13.48
CA ALA A 29 -6.88 -2.66 -14.21
C ALA A 29 -7.28 -2.43 -15.67
N TYR A 30 -7.81 -3.46 -16.35
CA TYR A 30 -8.31 -3.36 -17.71
C TYR A 30 -9.48 -2.37 -17.81
N LEU A 31 -10.51 -2.50 -16.97
CA LEU A 31 -11.66 -1.59 -16.98
C LEU A 31 -11.28 -0.15 -16.65
N THR A 32 -10.33 0.06 -15.74
CA THR A 32 -9.85 1.40 -15.38
C THR A 32 -9.18 2.08 -16.56
N THR A 33 -8.39 1.36 -17.33
CA THR A 33 -7.69 1.90 -18.50
C THR A 33 -8.61 2.04 -19.73
N LEU A 34 -9.74 1.34 -19.77
CA LEU A 34 -10.76 1.52 -20.82
C LEU A 34 -11.49 2.86 -20.73
N ILE A 35 -11.65 3.44 -19.55
CA ILE A 35 -12.42 4.69 -19.37
C ILE A 35 -11.85 5.84 -20.20
N PRO A 36 -10.54 6.17 -20.17
CA PRO A 36 -9.96 7.18 -21.03
C PRO A 36 -10.16 6.91 -22.51
N VAL A 37 -10.10 5.64 -22.94
CA VAL A 37 -10.32 5.25 -24.34
C VAL A 37 -11.76 5.51 -24.77
N ILE A 38 -12.75 5.19 -23.93
CA ILE A 38 -14.16 5.50 -24.18
C ILE A 38 -14.36 7.02 -24.29
N ILE A 39 -13.73 7.80 -23.43
CA ILE A 39 -13.80 9.28 -23.46
C ILE A 39 -13.17 9.80 -24.75
N GLN A 40 -12.03 9.25 -25.19
CA GLN A 40 -11.41 9.62 -26.46
C GLN A 40 -12.37 9.42 -27.63
N TYR A 41 -12.96 8.22 -27.78
CA TYR A 41 -13.93 7.96 -28.83
C TYR A 41 -15.15 8.89 -28.79
N PHE A 42 -15.60 9.23 -27.59
CA PHE A 42 -16.68 10.20 -27.42
C PHE A 42 -16.29 11.58 -27.97
N LEU A 43 -15.06 12.04 -27.70
CA LEU A 43 -14.54 13.31 -28.21
C LEU A 43 -14.36 13.28 -29.74
N ASP A 44 -13.84 12.18 -30.29
CA ASP A 44 -13.64 12.02 -31.74
C ASP A 44 -14.98 12.15 -32.51
N VAL A 45 -16.05 11.54 -31.97
CA VAL A 45 -17.41 11.66 -32.55
C VAL A 45 -17.93 13.09 -32.46
N LEU A 46 -17.73 13.78 -31.32
CA LEU A 46 -18.18 15.17 -31.17
C LEU A 46 -17.45 16.13 -32.14
N LEU A 47 -16.16 15.88 -32.37
CA LEU A 47 -15.29 16.71 -33.21
C LEU A 47 -15.40 16.33 -34.72
N ASN A 48 -16.25 15.37 -35.08
CA ASN A 48 -16.38 14.82 -36.45
C ASN A 48 -15.07 14.23 -37.03
N GLN A 49 -14.20 13.71 -36.15
CA GLN A 49 -13.01 13.01 -36.59
C GLN A 49 -13.33 11.56 -36.97
N SER A 50 -12.56 11.00 -37.91
CA SER A 50 -12.74 9.62 -38.33
C SER A 50 -12.41 8.66 -37.20
N VAL A 51 -13.37 7.85 -36.77
CA VAL A 51 -13.17 6.82 -35.73
C VAL A 51 -12.51 5.61 -36.39
N SER A 52 -11.32 5.26 -35.93
CA SER A 52 -10.56 4.14 -36.52
C SER A 52 -11.05 2.74 -36.13
N ASN A 53 -12.08 2.64 -35.28
CA ASN A 53 -12.54 1.35 -34.73
C ASN A 53 -13.92 0.97 -35.32
N VAL A 54 -13.94 -0.10 -36.13
CA VAL A 54 -15.12 -0.62 -36.83
C VAL A 54 -16.29 -0.96 -35.89
N ILE A 55 -16.03 -1.39 -34.67
CA ILE A 55 -17.06 -1.76 -33.70
C ILE A 55 -17.78 -0.49 -33.20
N ILE A 56 -17.03 0.57 -32.97
CA ILE A 56 -17.56 1.84 -32.47
C ILE A 56 -18.30 2.58 -33.58
N GLU A 57 -17.80 2.51 -34.80
CA GLU A 57 -18.49 3.03 -35.98
C GLU A 57 -19.87 2.40 -36.16
N LYS A 58 -19.99 1.08 -35.95
CA LYS A 58 -21.29 0.37 -35.94
C LYS A 58 -22.20 0.83 -34.80
N ILE A 59 -21.67 1.09 -33.61
CA ILE A 59 -22.45 1.60 -32.47
C ILE A 59 -22.94 3.02 -32.78
N ILE A 60 -22.09 3.87 -33.35
CA ILE A 60 -22.44 5.24 -33.75
C ILE A 60 -23.55 5.24 -34.83
N SER A 61 -23.49 4.33 -35.79
CA SER A 61 -24.49 4.23 -36.87
C SER A 61 -25.90 3.86 -36.37
N ILE A 62 -26.04 3.30 -35.18
CA ILE A 62 -27.32 3.02 -34.51
C ILE A 62 -27.99 4.32 -34.02
N PHE A 63 -27.20 5.37 -33.74
CA PHE A 63 -27.70 6.64 -33.25
C PHE A 63 -27.82 7.64 -34.39
N SER A 64 -29.04 7.82 -34.88
CA SER A 64 -29.36 8.70 -36.03
C SER A 64 -29.11 10.20 -35.75
N ASN A 65 -28.95 10.62 -34.48
CA ASN A 65 -28.73 12.00 -34.09
C ASN A 65 -27.62 12.14 -33.02
N LYS A 66 -26.70 13.11 -33.18
CA LYS A 66 -25.67 13.44 -32.20
C LYS A 66 -26.24 13.78 -30.82
N LEU A 67 -27.43 14.36 -30.73
CA LEU A 67 -28.08 14.67 -29.46
C LEU A 67 -28.46 13.43 -28.65
N SER A 68 -28.86 12.32 -29.32
CA SER A 68 -29.17 11.05 -28.62
C SER A 68 -27.93 10.24 -28.29
N PHE A 69 -26.80 10.50 -28.95
CA PHE A 69 -25.51 9.85 -28.67
C PHE A 69 -24.89 10.27 -27.32
N ILE A 70 -25.01 11.56 -26.94
CA ILE A 70 -24.44 12.08 -25.69
C ILE A 70 -24.97 11.35 -24.44
N PRO A 71 -26.29 11.28 -24.21
CA PRO A 71 -26.83 10.56 -23.05
C PRO A 71 -26.51 9.06 -23.05
N ALA A 72 -26.45 8.43 -24.24
CA ALA A 72 -26.09 7.01 -24.36
C ALA A 72 -24.64 6.76 -23.92
N MET A 73 -23.70 7.62 -24.30
CA MET A 73 -22.31 7.51 -23.86
C MET A 73 -22.14 7.80 -22.35
N CYS A 74 -22.87 8.78 -21.81
CA CYS A 74 -22.89 9.03 -20.37
C CYS A 74 -23.41 7.80 -19.60
N LEU A 75 -24.47 7.17 -20.09
CA LEU A 75 -25.02 5.96 -19.49
C LEU A 75 -24.03 4.79 -19.57
N LEU A 76 -23.34 4.63 -20.69
CA LEU A 76 -22.28 3.62 -20.84
C LEU A 76 -21.14 3.84 -19.84
N LEU A 77 -20.65 5.06 -19.69
CA LEU A 77 -19.62 5.38 -18.71
C LEU A 77 -20.10 5.12 -17.27
N LEU A 78 -21.35 5.44 -16.95
CA LEU A 78 -21.96 5.13 -15.66
C LEU A 78 -22.03 3.62 -15.41
N LEU A 79 -22.44 2.84 -16.42
CA LEU A 79 -22.48 1.38 -16.32
C LEU A 79 -21.07 0.79 -16.10
N VAL A 80 -20.08 1.23 -16.86
CA VAL A 80 -18.69 0.79 -16.68
C VAL A 80 -18.18 1.13 -15.27
N LYS A 81 -18.44 2.35 -14.78
CA LYS A 81 -18.09 2.76 -13.41
C LYS A 81 -18.82 1.93 -12.36
N PHE A 82 -20.08 1.64 -12.55
CA PHE A 82 -20.85 0.80 -11.64
C PHE A 82 -20.28 -0.62 -11.55
N ILE A 83 -20.01 -1.26 -12.71
CA ILE A 83 -19.37 -2.57 -12.77
C ILE A 83 -18.01 -2.55 -12.09
N LEU A 84 -17.18 -1.54 -12.37
CA LEU A 84 -15.85 -1.38 -11.77
C LEU A 84 -15.94 -1.27 -10.24
N THR A 85 -16.87 -0.45 -9.74
CA THR A 85 -17.08 -0.28 -8.30
C THR A 85 -17.54 -1.58 -7.65
N PHE A 86 -18.46 -2.31 -8.30
CA PHE A 86 -18.95 -3.59 -7.80
C PHE A 86 -17.84 -4.64 -7.73
N ILE A 87 -17.02 -4.77 -8.78
CA ILE A 87 -15.88 -5.71 -8.79
C ILE A 87 -14.83 -5.31 -7.74
N THR A 88 -14.58 -4.00 -7.58
CA THR A 88 -13.66 -3.48 -6.56
C THR A 88 -14.16 -3.83 -5.15
N TYR A 89 -15.46 -3.75 -4.91
CA TYR A 89 -16.07 -4.16 -3.64
C TYR A 89 -15.84 -5.66 -3.37
N LEU A 90 -16.12 -6.53 -4.35
CA LEU A 90 -15.87 -7.97 -4.21
C LEU A 90 -14.40 -8.28 -3.95
N ARG A 91 -13.48 -7.65 -4.70
CA ARG A 91 -12.04 -7.77 -4.49
C ARG A 91 -11.63 -7.37 -3.08
N THR A 92 -12.19 -6.27 -2.55
CA THR A 92 -11.89 -5.78 -1.20
C THR A 92 -12.32 -6.77 -0.12
N ILE A 93 -13.48 -7.41 -0.28
CA ILE A 93 -13.93 -8.47 0.64
C ILE A 93 -12.94 -9.63 0.66
N ILE A 94 -12.52 -10.09 -0.54
CA ILE A 94 -11.56 -11.20 -0.66
C ILE A 94 -10.22 -10.81 -0.05
N LYS A 95 -9.72 -9.62 -0.34
CA LYS A 95 -8.49 -9.07 0.24
C LYS A 95 -8.54 -9.08 1.76
N ASN A 96 -9.61 -8.54 2.35
CA ASN A 96 -9.76 -8.47 3.80
C ASN A 96 -9.77 -9.87 4.44
N LYS A 97 -10.41 -10.85 3.81
CA LYS A 97 -10.38 -12.25 4.27
C LYS A 97 -8.96 -12.83 4.23
N ILE A 98 -8.21 -12.59 3.15
CA ILE A 98 -6.81 -13.04 3.02
C ILE A 98 -5.95 -12.43 4.13
N ILE A 99 -6.10 -11.13 4.38
CA ILE A 99 -5.32 -10.40 5.39
C ILE A 99 -5.64 -10.88 6.80
N GLN A 100 -6.91 -11.09 7.13
CA GLN A 100 -7.31 -11.61 8.43
C GLN A 100 -6.80 -13.02 8.69
N GLU A 101 -6.90 -13.93 7.71
CA GLU A 101 -6.35 -15.28 7.83
C GLU A 101 -4.83 -15.26 7.96
N PHE A 102 -4.15 -14.40 7.20
CA PHE A 102 -2.71 -14.21 7.33
C PHE A 102 -2.34 -13.75 8.75
N GLN A 103 -3.03 -12.73 9.27
CA GLN A 103 -2.82 -12.20 10.61
C GLN A 103 -3.05 -13.27 11.70
N PHE A 104 -4.10 -14.05 11.55
CA PHE A 104 -4.40 -15.16 12.47
C PHE A 104 -3.27 -16.21 12.45
N ASN A 105 -2.88 -16.66 11.27
CA ASN A 105 -1.86 -17.70 11.09
C ASN A 105 -0.49 -17.27 11.62
N ILE A 106 -0.09 -16.01 11.39
CA ILE A 106 1.20 -15.52 11.87
C ILE A 106 1.21 -15.38 13.39
N LYS A 107 0.12 -14.85 13.99
CA LYS A 107 -0.01 -14.79 15.46
C LYS A 107 0.03 -16.17 16.10
N GLN A 108 -0.69 -17.13 15.54
CA GLN A 108 -0.68 -18.50 16.03
C GLN A 108 0.71 -19.14 15.93
N THR A 109 1.42 -18.91 14.82
CA THR A 109 2.78 -19.42 14.63
C THR A 109 3.77 -18.80 15.61
N LEU A 110 3.66 -17.47 15.86
CA LEU A 110 4.49 -16.80 16.85
C LEU A 110 4.19 -17.28 18.27
N PHE A 111 2.91 -17.41 18.63
CA PHE A 111 2.53 -17.92 19.94
C PHE A 111 3.07 -19.32 20.19
N TYR A 112 2.92 -20.23 19.20
CA TYR A 112 3.49 -21.57 19.27
C TYR A 112 5.01 -21.54 19.44
N HIS A 113 5.69 -20.63 18.74
CA HIS A 113 7.14 -20.48 18.87
C HIS A 113 7.55 -20.00 20.26
N ILE A 114 6.84 -19.03 20.84
CA ILE A 114 7.09 -18.53 22.19
C ILE A 114 6.90 -19.63 23.22
N GLN A 115 5.86 -20.44 23.11
CA GLN A 115 5.60 -21.55 24.04
C GLN A 115 6.68 -22.65 23.99
N ASN A 116 7.38 -22.78 22.86
CA ASN A 116 8.45 -23.75 22.68
C ASN A 116 9.86 -23.15 22.86
N LEU A 117 9.97 -21.91 23.37
CA LEU A 117 11.28 -21.34 23.72
C LEU A 117 11.88 -22.09 24.93
N THR A 118 13.21 -22.22 24.93
CA THR A 118 13.92 -22.72 26.11
C THR A 118 13.80 -21.72 27.25
N TYR A 119 13.86 -22.19 28.49
CA TYR A 119 13.81 -21.34 29.68
C TYR A 119 14.85 -20.22 29.64
N GLN A 120 16.07 -20.52 29.17
CA GLN A 120 17.15 -19.55 29.04
C GLN A 120 16.86 -18.47 27.99
N ASP A 121 16.22 -18.81 26.88
CA ASP A 121 15.88 -17.84 25.83
C ASP A 121 14.66 -17.00 26.19
N PHE A 122 13.74 -17.55 26.99
CA PHE A 122 12.59 -16.84 27.51
C PHE A 122 13.02 -15.74 28.50
N TYR A 123 13.96 -16.02 29.41
CA TYR A 123 14.47 -15.04 30.40
C TYR A 123 15.32 -13.92 29.79
N LYS A 124 15.89 -14.12 28.61
CA LYS A 124 16.63 -13.07 27.90
C LYS A 124 15.74 -11.99 27.27
N LYS A 125 14.45 -12.24 27.17
CA LYS A 125 13.47 -11.32 26.56
C LYS A 125 12.50 -10.86 27.63
N SER A 126 12.21 -9.56 27.65
CA SER A 126 11.15 -9.04 28.52
C SER A 126 9.78 -9.51 28.05
N LEU A 127 8.83 -9.66 28.95
CA LEU A 127 7.44 -9.96 28.61
C LEU A 127 6.88 -8.87 27.66
N ALA A 128 7.26 -7.60 27.91
CA ALA A 128 6.88 -6.47 27.07
C ALA A 128 7.34 -6.63 25.62
N ASP A 129 8.60 -7.05 25.38
CA ASP A 129 9.13 -7.31 24.03
C ASP A 129 8.35 -8.41 23.31
N LEU A 130 7.98 -9.49 24.02
CA LEU A 130 7.22 -10.58 23.44
C LEU A 130 5.80 -10.15 23.06
N VAL A 131 5.14 -9.37 23.89
CA VAL A 131 3.81 -8.81 23.61
C VAL A 131 3.86 -7.80 22.47
N GLN A 132 4.86 -6.92 22.45
CA GLN A 132 5.07 -5.95 21.37
C GLN A 132 5.28 -6.67 20.03
N ASN A 133 6.15 -7.68 19.97
CA ASN A 133 6.37 -8.47 18.75
C ASN A 133 5.08 -9.14 18.24
N MET A 134 4.22 -9.62 19.15
CA MET A 134 2.96 -10.26 18.77
C MET A 134 1.87 -9.26 18.35
N ALA A 135 1.87 -8.07 18.90
CA ALA A 135 0.83 -7.07 18.62
C ALA A 135 1.25 -6.09 17.52
N ASP A 136 2.34 -5.37 17.71
CA ASP A 136 2.72 -4.25 16.86
C ASP A 136 3.51 -4.69 15.63
N ASP A 137 4.51 -5.56 15.76
CA ASP A 137 5.31 -6.03 14.62
C ASP A 137 4.45 -6.81 13.62
N VAL A 138 3.53 -7.65 14.13
CA VAL A 138 2.57 -8.37 13.27
C VAL A 138 1.65 -7.39 12.56
N LYS A 139 1.15 -6.36 13.25
CA LYS A 139 0.31 -5.31 12.67
C LYS A 139 1.06 -4.54 11.57
N ASP A 140 2.33 -4.23 11.78
CA ASP A 140 3.15 -3.54 10.78
C ASP A 140 3.36 -4.39 9.53
N ILE A 141 3.66 -5.69 9.69
CA ILE A 141 3.78 -6.63 8.57
C ILE A 141 2.45 -6.74 7.80
N VAL A 142 1.33 -6.89 8.52
CA VAL A 142 -0.01 -6.96 7.95
C VAL A 142 -0.33 -5.68 7.17
N THR A 143 -0.05 -4.51 7.75
CA THR A 143 -0.28 -3.21 7.10
C THR A 143 0.59 -3.03 5.86
N PHE A 144 1.84 -3.51 5.89
CA PHE A 144 2.72 -3.52 4.73
C PHE A 144 2.15 -4.36 3.58
N ILE A 145 1.69 -5.57 3.88
CA ILE A 145 1.09 -6.46 2.88
C ILE A 145 -0.22 -5.86 2.35
N ASP A 146 -1.09 -5.37 3.24
CA ASP A 146 -2.40 -4.83 2.88
C ASP A 146 -2.31 -3.58 2.00
N LYS A 147 -1.43 -2.65 2.34
CA LYS A 147 -1.34 -1.35 1.65
C LYS A 147 -0.29 -1.35 0.56
N GLN A 148 0.98 -1.67 0.88
CA GLN A 148 2.09 -1.50 -0.04
C GLN A 148 2.10 -2.55 -1.15
N LEU A 149 2.01 -3.85 -0.79
CA LEU A 149 2.04 -4.91 -1.81
C LEU A 149 0.85 -4.85 -2.76
N THR A 150 -0.35 -4.61 -2.22
CA THR A 150 -1.57 -4.45 -3.03
C THR A 150 -1.45 -3.26 -3.98
N TYR A 151 -0.98 -2.12 -3.48
CA TYR A 151 -0.82 -0.90 -4.28
C TYR A 151 0.22 -1.05 -5.39
N ILE A 152 1.36 -1.69 -5.11
CA ILE A 152 2.40 -1.97 -6.11
C ILE A 152 1.84 -2.88 -7.21
N LEU A 153 1.09 -3.92 -6.86
CA LEU A 153 0.46 -4.81 -7.83
C LEU A 153 -0.53 -4.06 -8.72
N ASP A 154 -1.39 -3.23 -8.14
CA ASP A 154 -2.37 -2.43 -8.90
C ASP A 154 -1.68 -1.46 -9.87
N ILE A 155 -0.63 -0.75 -9.43
CA ILE A 155 0.13 0.16 -10.31
C ILE A 155 0.77 -0.59 -11.48
N ILE A 156 1.41 -1.73 -11.23
CA ILE A 156 2.05 -2.53 -12.28
C ILE A 156 1.01 -2.98 -13.31
N LEU A 157 -0.14 -3.49 -12.87
CA LEU A 157 -1.19 -3.95 -13.76
C LEU A 157 -1.79 -2.81 -14.59
N ILE A 158 -2.10 -1.67 -13.97
CA ILE A 158 -2.62 -0.49 -14.66
C ILE A 158 -1.61 0.00 -15.69
N LEU A 159 -0.31 0.06 -15.34
CA LEU A 159 0.74 0.51 -16.24
C LEU A 159 0.87 -0.42 -17.47
N VAL A 160 0.85 -1.74 -17.26
CA VAL A 160 0.90 -2.72 -18.36
C VAL A 160 -0.29 -2.56 -19.30
N PHE A 161 -1.51 -2.51 -18.76
CA PHE A 161 -2.72 -2.34 -19.60
C PHE A 161 -2.74 -0.97 -20.29
N ALA A 162 -2.30 0.10 -19.64
CA ALA A 162 -2.23 1.42 -20.25
C ALA A 162 -1.23 1.44 -21.43
N ILE A 163 -0.06 0.79 -21.30
CA ILE A 163 0.91 0.67 -22.40
C ILE A 163 0.28 -0.11 -23.57
N ILE A 164 -0.39 -1.23 -23.29
CA ILE A 164 -1.03 -2.06 -24.33
C ILE A 164 -2.09 -1.24 -25.09
N GLN A 165 -2.94 -0.50 -24.38
CA GLN A 165 -4.01 0.28 -25.00
C GLN A 165 -3.47 1.48 -25.79
N LEU A 166 -2.48 2.21 -25.25
CA LEU A 166 -1.84 3.32 -25.95
C LEU A 166 -1.05 2.86 -27.18
N SER A 167 -0.42 1.69 -27.15
CA SER A 167 0.29 1.14 -28.32
C SER A 167 -0.68 0.79 -29.47
N GLY A 168 -1.94 0.49 -29.14
CA GLY A 168 -3.01 0.30 -30.15
C GLY A 168 -3.49 1.60 -30.78
N LEU A 169 -3.27 2.76 -30.16
CA LEU A 169 -3.65 4.08 -30.69
C LEU A 169 -2.47 4.72 -31.44
N ASP A 170 -1.36 4.94 -30.78
CA ASP A 170 -0.12 5.48 -31.35
C ASP A 170 1.10 4.98 -30.53
N ILE A 171 2.02 4.34 -31.25
CA ILE A 171 3.26 3.82 -30.66
C ILE A 171 4.15 4.94 -30.05
N ARG A 172 4.05 6.17 -30.57
CA ARG A 172 4.80 7.32 -30.05
C ARG A 172 4.32 7.71 -28.65
N LEU A 173 3.00 7.68 -28.42
CA LEU A 173 2.41 7.98 -27.10
C LEU A 173 2.83 6.94 -26.07
N SER A 174 2.83 5.65 -26.44
CA SER A 174 3.30 4.59 -25.53
C SER A 174 4.78 4.72 -25.21
N SER A 175 5.61 5.13 -26.17
CA SER A 175 7.06 5.35 -25.92
C SER A 175 7.30 6.48 -24.93
N ILE A 176 6.58 7.60 -25.03
CA ILE A 176 6.65 8.72 -24.08
C ILE A 176 6.23 8.26 -22.68
N MET A 177 5.16 7.47 -22.58
CA MET A 177 4.69 6.92 -21.30
C MET A 177 5.73 6.00 -20.65
N ILE A 178 6.36 5.10 -21.43
CA ILE A 178 7.42 4.21 -20.92
C ILE A 178 8.62 5.03 -20.40
N VAL A 179 9.08 6.02 -21.16
CA VAL A 179 10.18 6.89 -20.75
C VAL A 179 9.84 7.65 -19.47
N SER A 180 8.64 8.23 -19.38
CA SER A 180 8.19 8.95 -18.17
C SER A 180 8.11 8.02 -16.95
N ALA A 181 7.63 6.78 -17.13
CA ALA A 181 7.59 5.78 -16.05
C ALA A 181 8.99 5.42 -15.55
N ILE A 182 9.96 5.23 -16.45
CA ILE A 182 11.36 4.96 -16.10
C ILE A 182 11.95 6.14 -15.30
N ILE A 183 11.74 7.37 -15.76
CA ILE A 183 12.22 8.58 -15.07
C ILE A 183 11.63 8.63 -13.64
N MET A 184 10.32 8.39 -13.49
CA MET A 184 9.66 8.38 -12.18
C MET A 184 10.20 7.29 -11.25
N ILE A 185 10.51 6.11 -11.77
CA ILE A 185 11.13 5.02 -10.99
C ILE A 185 12.52 5.43 -10.52
N LEU A 186 13.36 5.96 -11.41
CA LEU A 186 14.72 6.41 -11.07
C LEU A 186 14.71 7.51 -10.01
N LEU A 187 13.82 8.49 -10.18
CA LEU A 187 13.63 9.58 -9.23
C LEU A 187 13.14 9.07 -7.86
N SER A 188 12.21 8.11 -7.86
CA SER A 188 11.74 7.46 -6.63
C SER A 188 12.86 6.70 -5.90
N ILE A 189 13.71 5.96 -6.63
CA ILE A 189 14.87 5.27 -6.05
C ILE A 189 15.88 6.27 -5.48
N TRP A 190 16.12 7.37 -6.18
CA TRP A 190 17.03 8.42 -5.71
C TRP A 190 16.51 9.08 -4.43
N LEU A 191 15.23 9.47 -4.39
CA LEU A 191 14.59 10.03 -3.21
C LEU A 191 14.62 9.05 -2.03
N PHE A 192 14.32 7.77 -2.27
CA PHE A 192 14.37 6.73 -1.25
C PHE A 192 15.76 6.59 -0.65
N ARG A 193 16.81 6.54 -1.49
CA ARG A 193 18.20 6.48 -1.01
C ARG A 193 18.57 7.69 -0.17
N LYS A 194 18.16 8.89 -0.59
CA LYS A 194 18.41 10.13 0.15
C LYS A 194 17.67 10.20 1.48
N SER A 195 16.43 9.70 1.53
CA SER A 195 15.58 9.73 2.73
C SER A 195 15.96 8.65 3.75
N ARG A 196 16.56 7.55 3.32
CA ARG A 196 16.87 6.39 4.18
C ARG A 196 17.69 6.70 5.44
N PRO A 197 18.79 7.48 5.40
CA PRO A 197 19.55 7.82 6.60
C PRO A 197 18.73 8.64 7.60
N ILE A 198 17.90 9.57 7.11
CA ILE A 198 17.05 10.43 7.94
C ILE A 198 15.97 9.60 8.66
N VAL A 199 15.37 8.64 7.97
CA VAL A 199 14.42 7.71 8.56
C VAL A 199 15.10 6.86 9.66
N LYS A 200 16.33 6.41 9.43
CA LYS A 200 17.10 5.64 10.43
C LYS A 200 17.38 6.46 11.69
N GLU A 201 17.88 7.68 11.52
CA GLU A 201 18.12 8.59 12.66
C GLU A 201 16.86 8.87 13.48
N ARG A 202 15.70 9.00 12.80
CA ARG A 202 14.42 9.19 13.45
C ARG A 202 14.00 7.98 14.28
N ILE A 203 14.16 6.77 13.73
CA ILE A 203 13.84 5.53 14.45
C ILE A 203 14.70 5.41 15.70
N GLU A 204 16.00 5.70 15.59
CA GLU A 204 16.93 5.69 16.74
C GLU A 204 16.57 6.74 17.79
N SER A 205 16.19 7.95 17.35
CA SER A 205 15.76 9.01 18.29
C SER A 205 14.46 8.68 19.01
N ARG A 206 13.49 8.07 18.29
CA ARG A 206 12.25 7.58 18.90
C ARG A 206 12.52 6.47 19.91
N ARG A 207 13.44 5.56 19.60
CA ARG A 207 13.82 4.48 20.52
C ARG A 207 14.39 5.05 21.82
N LYS A 208 15.32 6.02 21.73
CA LYS A 208 15.85 6.71 22.92
C LYS A 208 14.79 7.38 23.78
N LEU A 209 13.75 7.94 23.14
CA LEU A 209 12.63 8.53 23.86
C LEU A 209 11.83 7.46 24.62
N TYR A 210 11.54 6.33 23.99
CA TYR A 210 10.84 5.23 24.65
C TYR A 210 11.66 4.58 25.75
N ASP A 211 12.96 4.37 25.52
CA ASP A 211 13.87 3.85 26.55
C ASP A 211 13.87 4.77 27.78
N LYS A 212 13.88 6.11 27.58
CA LYS A 212 13.81 7.08 28.69
C LYS A 212 12.47 7.04 29.46
N ILE A 213 11.36 6.83 28.74
CA ILE A 213 10.04 6.67 29.37
C ILE A 213 9.99 5.38 30.20
N ASP A 214 10.50 4.29 29.68
CA ASP A 214 10.54 2.99 30.36
C ASP A 214 11.43 3.02 31.61
N ASP A 215 12.63 3.64 31.50
CA ASP A 215 13.52 3.86 32.61
C ASP A 215 12.86 4.68 33.73
N ASN A 216 12.18 5.78 33.37
CA ASN A 216 11.49 6.62 34.36
C ASN A 216 10.32 5.88 35.02
N TYR A 217 9.56 5.10 34.24
CA TYR A 217 8.47 4.31 34.76
C TYR A 217 8.96 3.21 35.72
N SER A 218 9.99 2.50 35.32
CA SER A 218 10.61 1.43 36.13
C SER A 218 11.21 1.95 37.45
N ASN A 219 11.75 3.16 37.43
CA ASN A 219 12.38 3.79 38.56
C ASN A 219 11.50 4.81 39.28
N MET A 220 10.18 4.86 39.00
CA MET A 220 9.24 5.87 39.52
C MET A 220 9.26 5.98 41.05
N LYS A 221 9.36 4.85 41.76
CA LYS A 221 9.42 4.83 43.21
C LYS A 221 10.71 5.49 43.74
N PHE A 222 11.85 5.20 43.11
CA PHE A 222 13.12 5.78 43.45
C PHE A 222 13.17 7.30 43.21
N ILE A 223 12.65 7.73 42.03
CA ILE A 223 12.56 9.14 41.66
C ILE A 223 11.71 9.92 42.67
N LYS A 224 10.56 9.37 43.09
CA LYS A 224 9.67 10.03 44.05
C LYS A 224 10.27 10.10 45.45
N VAL A 225 10.89 9.03 45.93
CA VAL A 225 11.50 8.98 47.28
C VAL A 225 12.67 9.95 47.40
N ASN A 226 13.44 10.15 46.30
CA ASN A 226 14.60 11.03 46.30
C ASN A 226 14.31 12.45 45.77
N ASN A 227 13.05 12.81 45.50
CA ASN A 227 12.63 14.11 44.96
C ASN A 227 13.35 14.53 43.69
N LEU A 228 13.64 13.56 42.79
CA LEU A 228 14.37 13.77 41.53
C LEU A 228 13.46 14.12 40.34
N GLN A 229 12.16 14.44 40.57
CA GLN A 229 11.17 14.64 39.50
C GLN A 229 11.56 15.77 38.54
N GLU A 230 12.02 16.92 39.07
CA GLU A 230 12.42 18.07 38.24
C GLU A 230 13.63 17.76 37.35
N GLU A 231 14.60 17.02 37.89
CA GLU A 231 15.79 16.62 37.14
C GLU A 231 15.44 15.64 36.03
N GLU A 232 14.58 14.67 36.31
CA GLU A 232 14.11 13.70 35.28
C GLU A 232 13.22 14.33 34.22
N ILE A 233 12.43 15.36 34.55
CA ILE A 233 11.67 16.15 33.56
C ILE A 233 12.64 16.87 32.62
N LYS A 234 13.68 17.54 33.11
CA LYS A 234 14.68 18.20 32.26
C LYS A 234 15.38 17.22 31.33
N ARG A 235 15.79 16.06 31.86
CA ARG A 235 16.41 15.00 31.03
C ARG A 235 15.46 14.47 29.95
N PHE A 236 14.19 14.35 30.27
CA PHE A 236 13.17 13.96 29.28
C PHE A 236 12.96 15.03 28.22
N GLU A 237 12.90 16.31 28.61
CA GLU A 237 12.77 17.45 27.69
C GLU A 237 13.90 17.47 26.66
N GLU A 238 15.15 17.28 27.06
CA GLU A 238 16.31 17.21 26.15
C GLU A 238 16.15 16.09 25.10
N VAL A 239 15.74 14.90 25.53
CA VAL A 239 15.55 13.76 24.63
C VAL A 239 14.37 14.01 23.70
N ASN A 240 13.29 14.61 24.20
CA ASN A 240 12.08 14.92 23.44
C ASN A 240 12.35 16.04 22.41
N GLU A 241 13.10 17.07 22.77
CA GLU A 241 13.50 18.13 21.84
C GLU A 241 14.37 17.58 20.71
N ASN A 242 15.34 16.73 21.01
CA ASN A 242 16.13 16.04 20.00
C ASN A 242 15.26 15.21 19.05
N ASN A 243 14.26 14.51 19.57
CA ASN A 243 13.30 13.76 18.76
C ASN A 243 12.45 14.69 17.89
N PHE A 244 12.00 15.82 18.42
CA PHE A 244 11.26 16.84 17.68
C PHE A 244 12.08 17.43 16.53
N LEU A 245 13.32 17.84 16.78
CA LEU A 245 14.20 18.42 15.76
C LEU A 245 14.49 17.44 14.62
N ARG A 246 14.70 16.16 14.92
CA ARG A 246 14.90 15.09 13.92
C ARG A 246 13.63 14.80 13.11
N ASN A 247 12.46 14.87 13.74
CA ASN A 247 11.17 14.78 13.05
C ASN A 247 10.92 15.98 12.12
N LYS A 248 11.31 17.19 12.52
CA LYS A 248 11.17 18.43 11.72
C LYS A 248 12.03 18.39 10.45
N LYS A 249 13.25 17.86 10.50
CA LYS A 249 14.12 17.71 9.32
C LYS A 249 13.46 16.90 8.19
N ARG A 250 12.51 16.01 8.48
CA ARG A 250 11.77 15.25 7.47
C ARG A 250 10.73 16.09 6.72
N ILE A 251 10.16 17.11 7.34
CA ILE A 251 9.11 17.94 6.73
C ILE A 251 9.70 18.83 5.64
N LEU A 252 11.02 19.08 5.69
CA LEU A 252 11.75 19.95 4.77
C LEU A 252 12.39 19.19 3.57
N LEU A 253 12.13 17.88 3.45
CA LEU A 253 12.57 16.99 2.36
C LEU A 253 11.38 16.43 1.58
#